data_d6207bfcd881717305ac3a72716e7af7
#
_entry.id   d6207bfcd881717305ac3a72716e7af7
#
_cell.length_a   1.000
_cell.length_b   1.000
_cell.length_c   1.000
_cell.angle_alpha   90.00
_cell.angle_beta   90.00
_cell.angle_gamma   90.00
#
_symmetry.space_group_name_H-M   'P 1'
#
loop_
_entity.id
_entity.type
_entity.pdbx_description
1 polymer ?
#
loop_
_entity_poly.entity_id
_entity_poly.type
_entity_poly.pdbx_seq_one_letter_code
_entity_poly.pdbx_strand_id
1 'polypeptide(L)'
;MKKITSLLSALVISIVSFSGISNAADSKKPIVIPTHNWSSQIVMAYVIGGIFESMGNNVSYAEGVDSQAVYESIRIGDVSISHEVWESAFGKSFTTA
;
A
#
# COMPACT_ATOMS: atom_id res chain seq x y z
N MET A 1 35.54 -13.50 43.01
CA MET A 1 35.58 -12.29 42.15
C MET A 1 35.53 -12.61 40.64
N LYS A 2 36.05 -13.73 40.17
CA LYS A 2 36.02 -14.08 38.73
C LYS A 2 34.63 -14.46 38.15
N LYS A 3 33.65 -14.77 39.02
CA LYS A 3 32.27 -15.16 38.59
C LYS A 3 31.33 -13.99 38.32
N ILE A 4 31.63 -12.80 38.81
CA ILE A 4 30.76 -11.61 38.67
C ILE A 4 30.99 -10.93 37.32
N THR A 5 32.21 -10.95 36.78
CA THR A 5 32.55 -10.36 35.48
C THR A 5 31.95 -11.16 34.32
N SER A 6 31.75 -12.45 34.46
CA SER A 6 31.11 -13.30 33.43
C SER A 6 29.60 -13.06 33.30
N LEU A 7 28.92 -12.72 34.41
CA LEU A 7 27.48 -12.41 34.43
C LEU A 7 27.18 -11.04 33.80
N LEU A 8 28.04 -10.06 33.96
CA LEU A 8 27.90 -8.73 33.36
C LEU A 8 28.08 -8.77 31.83
N SER A 9 29.02 -9.59 31.35
CA SER A 9 29.24 -9.77 29.91
C SER A 9 28.05 -10.45 29.22
N ALA A 10 27.40 -11.41 29.88
CA ALA A 10 26.20 -12.09 29.33
C ALA A 10 24.98 -11.13 29.24
N LEU A 11 24.86 -10.21 30.20
CA LEU A 11 23.77 -9.26 30.24
C LEU A 11 23.89 -8.19 29.13
N VAL A 12 25.11 -7.75 28.81
CA VAL A 12 25.36 -6.76 27.75
C VAL A 12 25.09 -7.33 26.36
N ILE A 13 25.39 -8.59 26.14
CA ILE A 13 25.14 -9.27 24.85
C ILE A 13 23.64 -9.47 24.60
N SER A 14 22.85 -9.64 25.65
CA SER A 14 21.39 -9.82 25.52
C SER A 14 20.63 -8.56 25.09
N ILE A 15 21.18 -7.37 25.34
CA ILE A 15 20.54 -6.10 25.00
C ILE A 15 20.77 -5.72 23.52
N VAL A 16 21.87 -6.17 22.92
CA VAL A 16 22.18 -5.87 21.51
C VAL A 16 21.35 -6.68 20.53
N SER A 17 20.78 -7.80 20.97
CA SER A 17 20.01 -8.67 20.09
C SER A 17 18.58 -8.19 19.79
N PHE A 18 18.11 -7.12 20.40
CA PHE A 18 16.74 -6.63 20.25
C PHE A 18 16.61 -5.41 19.32
N SER A 19 17.69 -4.94 18.73
CA SER A 19 17.66 -3.81 17.78
C SER A 19 17.60 -4.28 16.31
N GLY A 20 16.93 -5.39 16.05
CA GLY A 20 16.48 -5.71 14.71
C GLY A 20 15.36 -4.77 14.31
N ILE A 21 15.69 -3.56 13.87
CA ILE A 21 14.74 -2.70 13.18
C ILE A 21 14.39 -3.45 11.90
N SER A 22 13.23 -4.10 11.89
CA SER A 22 12.64 -4.62 10.67
C SER A 22 12.26 -3.44 9.80
N ASN A 23 13.18 -2.96 8.97
CA ASN A 23 12.85 -2.09 7.87
C ASN A 23 12.15 -2.94 6.80
N ALA A 24 10.83 -3.03 6.89
CA ALA A 24 10.04 -3.43 5.74
C ALA A 24 10.23 -2.31 4.70
N ALA A 25 11.07 -2.56 3.69
CA ALA A 25 11.23 -1.64 2.58
C ALA A 25 9.91 -1.61 1.81
N ASP A 26 9.35 -0.42 1.63
CA ASP A 26 8.19 -0.23 0.77
C ASP A 26 8.48 -0.73 -0.65
N SER A 27 7.46 -1.29 -1.28
CA SER A 27 7.57 -1.72 -2.67
C SER A 27 7.91 -0.53 -3.56
N LYS A 28 8.90 -0.70 -4.45
CA LYS A 28 9.24 0.30 -5.49
C LYS A 28 8.30 0.26 -6.69
N LYS A 29 7.36 -0.68 -6.72
CA LYS A 29 6.36 -0.75 -7.79
C LYS A 29 5.45 0.47 -7.73
N PRO A 30 5.02 1.00 -8.89
CA PRO A 30 4.07 2.10 -8.92
C PRO A 30 2.76 1.73 -8.24
N ILE A 31 2.19 2.70 -7.52
CA ILE A 31 0.79 2.63 -7.10
C ILE A 31 -0.04 3.01 -8.32
N VAL A 32 -0.83 2.08 -8.81
CA VAL A 32 -1.67 2.27 -10.00
C VAL A 32 -3.07 2.67 -9.56
N ILE A 33 -3.49 3.87 -9.95
CA ILE A 33 -4.79 4.46 -9.59
C ILE A 33 -5.65 4.51 -10.85
N PRO A 34 -6.87 3.94 -10.83
CA PRO A 34 -7.74 3.97 -11.99
C PRO A 34 -8.40 5.34 -12.15
N THR A 35 -8.58 5.76 -13.40
CA THR A 35 -9.48 6.85 -13.74
C THR A 35 -10.64 6.29 -14.56
N HIS A 36 -11.86 6.55 -14.09
CA HIS A 36 -13.09 6.17 -14.76
C HIS A 36 -13.59 7.32 -15.66
N ASN A 37 -14.90 7.46 -15.83
CA ASN A 37 -15.48 8.43 -16.75
C ASN A 37 -16.34 9.51 -16.09
N TRP A 38 -16.21 9.73 -14.78
CA TRP A 38 -16.90 10.82 -14.09
C TRP A 38 -15.94 11.70 -13.30
N SER A 39 -16.28 12.99 -13.21
CA SER A 39 -15.35 14.04 -12.79
C SER A 39 -14.84 13.90 -11.36
N SER A 40 -15.68 13.57 -10.40
CA SER A 40 -15.28 13.45 -8.99
C SER A 40 -14.25 12.34 -8.80
N GLN A 41 -14.44 11.21 -9.45
CA GLN A 41 -13.53 10.08 -9.40
C GLN A 41 -12.16 10.45 -9.99
N ILE A 42 -12.15 11.14 -11.13
CA ILE A 42 -10.92 11.56 -11.80
C ILE A 42 -10.15 12.56 -10.93
N VAL A 43 -10.83 13.58 -10.41
CA VAL A 43 -10.20 14.56 -9.51
C VAL A 43 -9.62 13.90 -8.28
N MET A 44 -10.38 13.01 -7.65
CA MET A 44 -9.92 12.30 -6.45
C MET A 44 -8.75 11.35 -6.75
N ALA A 45 -8.70 10.73 -7.92
CA ALA A 45 -7.56 9.91 -8.34
C ALA A 45 -6.26 10.73 -8.30
N TYR A 46 -6.28 11.94 -8.85
CA TYR A 46 -5.11 12.83 -8.83
C TYR A 46 -4.80 13.39 -7.44
N VAL A 47 -5.79 13.65 -6.62
CA VAL A 47 -5.58 14.07 -5.21
C VAL A 47 -4.87 12.95 -4.44
N ILE A 48 -5.37 11.73 -4.53
CA ILE A 48 -4.79 10.56 -3.85
C ILE A 48 -3.38 10.29 -4.39
N GLY A 49 -3.21 10.34 -5.70
CA GLY A 49 -1.90 10.17 -6.34
C GLY A 49 -0.90 11.20 -5.87
N GLY A 50 -1.28 12.47 -5.81
CA GLY A 50 -0.42 13.54 -5.30
C GLY A 50 -0.01 13.34 -3.84
N ILE A 51 -0.88 12.77 -3.01
CA ILE A 51 -0.53 12.41 -1.62
C ILE A 51 0.55 11.33 -1.61
N PHE A 52 0.37 10.26 -2.37
CA PHE A 52 1.37 9.19 -2.44
C PHE A 52 2.70 9.66 -3.02
N GLU A 53 2.68 10.52 -4.04
CA GLU A 53 3.89 11.13 -4.60
C GLU A 53 4.61 11.99 -3.54
N SER A 54 3.88 12.75 -2.74
CA SER A 54 4.46 13.56 -1.65
C SER A 54 5.11 12.71 -0.55
N MET A 55 4.69 11.45 -0.43
CA MET A 55 5.28 10.47 0.47
C MET A 55 6.49 9.74 -0.14
N GLY A 56 6.85 10.04 -1.38
CA GLY A 56 7.98 9.45 -2.08
C GLY A 56 7.63 8.18 -2.88
N ASN A 57 6.36 7.86 -3.06
CA ASN A 57 5.94 6.71 -3.87
C ASN A 57 5.89 7.05 -5.36
N ASN A 58 6.12 6.06 -6.19
CA ASN A 58 5.81 6.15 -7.61
C ASN A 58 4.31 5.95 -7.83
N VAL A 59 3.71 6.77 -8.65
CA VAL A 59 2.28 6.69 -8.99
C VAL A 59 2.12 6.63 -10.50
N SER A 60 1.20 5.82 -10.94
CA SER A 60 0.73 5.81 -12.33
C SER A 60 -0.79 5.76 -12.37
N TYR A 61 -1.36 6.20 -13.49
CA TYR A 61 -2.81 6.24 -13.67
C TYR A 61 -3.20 5.29 -14.79
N ALA A 62 -4.18 4.42 -14.51
CA ALA A 62 -4.78 3.54 -15.50
C ALA A 62 -6.03 4.23 -16.04
N GLU A 63 -5.89 4.88 -17.19
CA GLU A 63 -6.97 5.64 -17.80
C GLU A 63 -8.02 4.73 -18.45
N GLY A 64 -9.27 5.14 -18.35
CA GLY A 64 -10.38 4.49 -19.02
C GLY A 64 -10.72 3.09 -18.48
N VAL A 65 -10.32 2.78 -17.26
CA VAL A 65 -10.69 1.50 -16.62
C VAL A 65 -12.21 1.45 -16.47
N ASP A 66 -12.80 0.37 -16.98
CA ASP A 66 -14.22 0.12 -16.80
C ASP A 66 -14.56 -0.09 -15.33
N SER A 67 -15.56 0.63 -14.83
CA SER A 67 -15.95 0.58 -13.42
C SER A 67 -16.44 -0.81 -12.99
N GLN A 68 -16.99 -1.61 -13.89
CA GLN A 68 -17.41 -2.97 -13.59
C GLN A 68 -16.21 -3.94 -13.54
N ALA A 69 -15.13 -3.65 -14.25
CA ALA A 69 -13.93 -4.47 -14.32
C ALA A 69 -12.87 -4.10 -13.29
N VAL A 70 -13.03 -3.00 -12.54
CA VAL A 70 -12.01 -2.49 -11.62
C VAL A 70 -11.61 -3.50 -10.54
N TYR A 71 -12.57 -4.25 -10.01
CA TYR A 71 -12.29 -5.24 -8.96
C TYR A 71 -11.47 -6.43 -9.46
N GLU A 72 -11.72 -6.87 -10.67
CA GLU A 72 -10.88 -7.88 -11.30
C GLU A 72 -9.47 -7.34 -11.54
N SER A 73 -9.34 -6.10 -11.99
CA SER A 73 -8.04 -5.43 -12.17
C SER A 73 -7.26 -5.31 -10.86
N ILE A 74 -7.94 -5.08 -9.72
CA ILE A 74 -7.32 -5.10 -8.39
C ILE A 74 -6.88 -6.52 -8.03
N ARG A 75 -7.74 -7.50 -8.24
CA ARG A 75 -7.47 -8.90 -7.89
C ARG A 75 -6.25 -9.46 -8.62
N ILE A 76 -6.05 -9.09 -9.89
CA ILE A 76 -4.89 -9.53 -10.68
C ILE A 76 -3.68 -8.60 -10.55
N GLY A 77 -3.81 -7.47 -9.86
CA GLY A 77 -2.71 -6.56 -9.58
C GLY A 77 -2.42 -5.49 -10.64
N ASP A 78 -3.30 -5.32 -11.61
CA ASP A 78 -3.18 -4.26 -12.64
C ASP A 78 -3.48 -2.87 -12.07
N VAL A 79 -4.34 -2.82 -11.06
CA VAL A 79 -4.74 -1.62 -10.32
C VAL A 79 -4.49 -1.85 -8.85
N SER A 80 -3.99 -0.84 -8.14
CA SER A 80 -3.62 -0.97 -6.73
C SER A 80 -4.76 -0.64 -5.77
N ILE A 81 -5.62 0.30 -6.14
CA ILE A 81 -6.70 0.80 -5.30
C ILE A 81 -7.95 1.08 -6.15
N SER A 82 -9.10 1.03 -5.50
CA SER A 82 -10.33 1.62 -6.04
C SER A 82 -10.89 2.59 -5.00
N HIS A 83 -11.10 3.81 -5.42
CA HIS A 83 -11.69 4.87 -4.62
C HIS A 83 -13.04 5.27 -5.20
N GLU A 84 -13.86 5.98 -4.41
CA GLU A 84 -15.21 6.39 -4.80
C GLU A 84 -16.06 5.18 -5.21
N VAL A 85 -16.13 4.20 -4.32
CA VAL A 85 -16.90 2.98 -4.53
C VAL A 85 -18.39 3.23 -4.25
N TRP A 86 -19.20 3.06 -5.28
CA TRP A 86 -20.66 3.15 -5.22
C TRP A 86 -21.28 1.75 -5.36
N GLU A 87 -21.55 1.10 -4.24
CA GLU A 87 -22.03 -0.29 -4.22
C GLU A 87 -23.17 -0.55 -5.19
N SER A 88 -24.15 0.35 -5.24
CA SER A 88 -25.28 0.23 -6.16
C SER A 88 -24.92 0.32 -7.64
N ALA A 89 -23.86 1.04 -7.98
CA ALA A 89 -23.38 1.19 -9.36
C ALA A 89 -22.51 0.01 -9.81
N PHE A 90 -21.75 -0.58 -8.87
CA PHE A 90 -20.86 -1.70 -9.17
C PHE A 90 -21.55 -3.07 -9.15
N GLY A 91 -22.73 -3.18 -8.52
CA GLY A 91 -23.57 -4.37 -8.55
C GLY A 91 -22.84 -5.65 -8.17
N LYS A 92 -22.95 -6.66 -9.03
CA LYS A 92 -22.36 -7.98 -8.79
C LYS A 92 -20.83 -7.97 -8.69
N SER A 93 -20.14 -7.08 -9.39
CA SER A 93 -18.68 -7.01 -9.34
C SER A 93 -18.18 -6.63 -7.95
N PHE A 94 -18.92 -5.81 -7.22
CA PHE A 94 -18.63 -5.49 -5.81
C PHE A 94 -18.86 -6.68 -4.87
N THR A 95 -19.96 -7.42 -5.07
CA THR A 95 -20.33 -8.53 -4.18
C THR A 95 -19.51 -9.81 -4.41
N THR A 96 -18.82 -9.92 -5.55
CA THR A 96 -17.99 -11.07 -5.91
C THR A 96 -16.49 -10.81 -5.75
N ALA A 97 -16.12 -9.60 -5.39
CA ALA A 97 -14.72 -9.23 -5.12
C ALA A 97 -14.29 -9.67 -3.74
#